data_9595b4c5fc5d5ec459eaa83842947b93
#
_entry.id   9595b4c5fc5d5ec459eaa83842947b93
#
_cell.length_a   1.000
_cell.length_b   1.000
_cell.length_c   1.000
_cell.angle_alpha   90.00
_cell.angle_beta   90.00
_cell.angle_gamma   90.00
#
_symmetry.space_group_name_H-M   'P 1'
#
loop_
_entity.id
_entity.type
_entity.pdbx_description
1 polymer ?
#
loop_
_entity_poly.entity_id
_entity_poly.type
_entity_poly.pdbx_seq_one_letter_code
_entity_poly.pdbx_strand_id
1 'polypeptide(L)'
;ARIGTPIRELIDLCGINEIMHKPIGQLSKGYKQRVGLAHAMMDDPEILILDEPTSGLDPNQIVEIRDIIKKIGKEKTIILSTHILSEAEATCDRIVIINQGVIVADGDSEALKKQASGEYQVNVSLLNADLEEVKAKLDPIDGIESIDTAEINGDEDSNVSNFCIICRTSTDLRKDIYNIIKKTDWVILEFNRETRTLENIFRELTREN
;
A
#
# COMPACT_ATOMS: atom_id res chain seq x y z
N ALA A 1 17.95 -18.60 -34.38
CA ALA A 1 17.32 -17.28 -34.29
C ALA A 1 16.15 -17.44 -33.32
N ARG A 2 16.11 -16.69 -32.21
CA ARG A 2 14.89 -16.59 -31.38
C ARG A 2 13.82 -15.95 -32.26
N ILE A 3 12.71 -16.63 -32.45
CA ILE A 3 11.53 -16.05 -33.09
C ILE A 3 10.88 -15.24 -31.95
N GLY A 4 10.92 -13.92 -32.07
CA GLY A 4 10.27 -13.04 -31.10
C GLY A 4 8.76 -13.27 -31.02
N THR A 5 8.13 -12.77 -29.99
CA THR A 5 6.67 -12.88 -29.82
C THR A 5 5.96 -12.26 -31.03
N PRO A 6 4.98 -12.94 -31.65
CA PRO A 6 4.28 -12.40 -32.80
C PRO A 6 3.63 -11.04 -32.46
N ILE A 7 3.81 -10.04 -33.34
CA ILE A 7 3.29 -8.68 -33.12
C ILE A 7 1.79 -8.67 -32.79
N ARG A 8 1.01 -9.54 -33.41
CA ARG A 8 -0.43 -9.64 -33.15
C ARG A 8 -0.75 -10.02 -31.71
N GLU A 9 -0.01 -10.98 -31.15
CA GLU A 9 -0.18 -11.38 -29.74
C GLU A 9 0.17 -10.23 -28.77
N LEU A 10 1.19 -9.44 -29.08
CA LEU A 10 1.56 -8.27 -28.28
C LEU A 10 0.50 -7.16 -28.36
N ILE A 11 -0.07 -6.94 -29.55
CA ILE A 11 -1.16 -5.99 -29.75
C ILE A 11 -2.37 -6.37 -28.91
N ASP A 12 -2.76 -7.64 -28.92
CA ASP A 12 -3.90 -8.16 -28.15
C ASP A 12 -3.60 -8.14 -26.65
N LEU A 13 -2.42 -8.58 -26.25
CA LEU A 13 -1.98 -8.58 -24.85
C LEU A 13 -2.00 -7.17 -24.23
N CYS A 14 -1.48 -6.19 -24.96
CA CYS A 14 -1.40 -4.81 -24.50
C CYS A 14 -2.67 -3.98 -24.77
N GLY A 15 -3.66 -4.54 -25.47
CA GLY A 15 -4.93 -3.88 -25.76
C GLY A 15 -4.77 -2.61 -26.60
N ILE A 16 -3.94 -2.66 -27.66
CA ILE A 16 -3.63 -1.50 -28.51
C ILE A 16 -4.21 -1.58 -29.92
N ASN A 17 -5.11 -2.55 -30.19
CA ASN A 17 -5.74 -2.76 -31.50
C ASN A 17 -6.36 -1.48 -32.09
N GLU A 18 -7.13 -0.75 -31.27
CA GLU A 18 -7.91 0.40 -31.72
C GLU A 18 -7.04 1.60 -32.14
N ILE A 19 -5.79 1.65 -31.63
CA ILE A 19 -4.92 2.80 -31.82
C ILE A 19 -3.77 2.57 -32.81
N MET A 20 -3.72 1.40 -33.44
CA MET A 20 -2.65 1.01 -34.37
C MET A 20 -2.44 1.95 -35.56
N HIS A 21 -3.52 2.68 -35.94
CA HIS A 21 -3.48 3.64 -37.05
C HIS A 21 -3.02 5.05 -36.61
N LYS A 22 -2.82 5.29 -35.31
CA LYS A 22 -2.49 6.62 -34.79
C LYS A 22 -0.98 6.76 -34.54
N PRO A 23 -0.41 7.92 -34.86
CA PRO A 23 0.97 8.24 -34.45
C PRO A 23 1.12 8.22 -32.94
N ILE A 24 2.25 7.70 -32.42
CA ILE A 24 2.53 7.60 -30.97
C ILE A 24 2.39 8.97 -30.28
N GLY A 25 2.79 10.06 -30.95
CA GLY A 25 2.67 11.42 -30.41
C GLY A 25 1.25 11.84 -30.05
N GLN A 26 0.23 11.27 -30.72
CA GLN A 26 -1.19 11.58 -30.51
C GLN A 26 -1.86 10.67 -29.46
N LEU A 27 -1.16 9.69 -28.91
CA LEU A 27 -1.69 8.76 -27.94
C LEU A 27 -1.75 9.39 -26.54
N SER A 28 -2.76 8.98 -25.75
CA SER A 28 -2.79 9.26 -24.32
C SER A 28 -1.59 8.64 -23.61
N LYS A 29 -1.28 9.09 -22.40
CA LYS A 29 -0.16 8.54 -21.61
C LYS A 29 -0.32 7.04 -21.38
N GLY A 30 -1.53 6.56 -21.06
CA GLY A 30 -1.83 5.14 -20.86
C GLY A 30 -1.58 4.31 -22.13
N TYR A 31 -2.00 4.79 -23.29
CA TYR A 31 -1.69 4.08 -24.54
C TYR A 31 -0.20 4.12 -24.89
N LYS A 32 0.52 5.19 -24.58
CA LYS A 32 1.98 5.22 -24.73
C LYS A 32 2.67 4.18 -23.86
N GLN A 33 2.21 4.00 -22.62
CA GLN A 33 2.73 2.94 -21.73
C GLN A 33 2.46 1.54 -22.29
N ARG A 34 1.26 1.27 -22.79
CA ARG A 34 0.93 -0.02 -23.42
C ARG A 34 1.77 -0.31 -24.67
N VAL A 35 2.01 0.70 -25.51
CA VAL A 35 2.90 0.59 -26.66
C VAL A 35 4.33 0.34 -26.19
N GLY A 36 4.80 1.01 -25.14
CA GLY A 36 6.10 0.77 -24.53
C GLY A 36 6.28 -0.67 -24.02
N LEU A 37 5.26 -1.22 -23.33
CA LEU A 37 5.25 -2.61 -22.89
C LEU A 37 5.29 -3.58 -24.09
N ALA A 38 4.45 -3.36 -25.11
CA ALA A 38 4.46 -4.17 -26.32
C ALA A 38 5.85 -4.14 -27.01
N HIS A 39 6.46 -2.96 -27.11
CA HIS A 39 7.80 -2.80 -27.70
C HIS A 39 8.87 -3.53 -26.87
N ALA A 40 8.84 -3.42 -25.54
CA ALA A 40 9.80 -4.10 -24.67
C ALA A 40 9.69 -5.63 -24.74
N MET A 41 8.53 -6.16 -25.11
CA MET A 41 8.26 -7.60 -25.27
C MET A 41 8.59 -8.16 -26.66
N MET A 42 8.94 -7.33 -27.66
CA MET A 42 9.12 -7.79 -29.06
C MET A 42 10.23 -8.84 -29.22
N ASP A 43 11.30 -8.74 -28.43
CA ASP A 43 12.45 -9.68 -28.50
C ASP A 43 12.28 -10.86 -27.55
N ASP A 44 11.09 -11.07 -27.01
CA ASP A 44 10.76 -12.15 -26.07
C ASP A 44 11.75 -12.26 -24.90
N PRO A 45 11.97 -11.18 -24.11
CA PRO A 45 12.93 -11.18 -23.02
C PRO A 45 12.49 -12.14 -21.90
N GLU A 46 13.45 -12.74 -21.20
CA GLU A 46 13.19 -13.53 -19.99
C GLU A 46 12.95 -12.64 -18.78
N ILE A 47 13.54 -11.44 -18.76
CA ILE A 47 13.45 -10.46 -17.67
C ILE A 47 13.01 -9.13 -18.28
N LEU A 48 11.98 -8.52 -17.68
CA LEU A 48 11.48 -7.21 -18.06
C LEU A 48 11.68 -6.23 -16.89
N ILE A 49 12.30 -5.09 -17.16
CA ILE A 49 12.51 -4.04 -16.16
C ILE A 49 11.58 -2.87 -16.50
N LEU A 50 10.74 -2.49 -15.56
CA LEU A 50 9.77 -1.40 -15.70
C LEU A 50 10.02 -0.34 -14.63
N ASP A 51 10.27 0.88 -15.09
CA ASP A 51 10.47 2.02 -14.19
C ASP A 51 9.19 2.86 -14.15
N GLU A 52 8.56 2.93 -12.96
CA GLU A 52 7.33 3.68 -12.69
C GLU A 52 6.22 3.46 -13.75
N PRO A 53 5.82 2.21 -14.06
CA PRO A 53 4.97 1.90 -15.22
C PRO A 53 3.57 2.51 -15.15
N THR A 54 3.11 2.90 -13.98
CA THR A 54 1.76 3.45 -13.71
C THR A 54 1.78 4.96 -13.43
N SER A 55 2.97 5.57 -13.37
CA SER A 55 3.14 6.98 -13.00
C SER A 55 2.32 7.93 -13.88
N GLY A 56 1.46 8.75 -13.23
CA GLY A 56 0.64 9.78 -13.85
C GLY A 56 -0.46 9.25 -14.78
N LEU A 57 -0.92 8.04 -14.55
CA LEU A 57 -2.11 7.45 -15.12
C LEU A 57 -3.32 7.70 -14.22
N ASP A 58 -4.52 7.68 -14.79
CA ASP A 58 -5.74 7.68 -14.01
C ASP A 58 -6.01 6.29 -13.37
N PRO A 59 -6.87 6.18 -12.34
CA PRO A 59 -7.12 4.94 -11.62
C PRO A 59 -7.53 3.76 -12.52
N ASN A 60 -8.30 3.99 -13.55
CA ASN A 60 -8.74 2.93 -14.47
C ASN A 60 -7.56 2.43 -15.31
N GLN A 61 -6.76 3.34 -15.84
CA GLN A 61 -5.56 3.00 -16.61
C GLN A 61 -4.53 2.25 -15.76
N ILE A 62 -4.38 2.60 -14.47
CA ILE A 62 -3.51 1.88 -13.52
C ILE A 62 -3.94 0.41 -13.45
N VAL A 63 -5.23 0.14 -13.26
CA VAL A 63 -5.76 -1.23 -13.20
C VAL A 63 -5.44 -1.99 -14.49
N GLU A 64 -5.66 -1.37 -15.64
CA GLU A 64 -5.42 -1.98 -16.93
C GLU A 64 -3.94 -2.33 -17.18
N ILE A 65 -3.01 -1.41 -16.85
CA ILE A 65 -1.57 -1.64 -16.96
C ILE A 65 -1.13 -2.75 -15.98
N ARG A 66 -1.63 -2.74 -14.75
CA ARG A 66 -1.36 -3.78 -13.77
C ARG A 66 -1.80 -5.15 -14.26
N ASP A 67 -2.98 -5.25 -14.86
CA ASP A 67 -3.48 -6.52 -15.40
C ASP A 67 -2.62 -7.05 -16.55
N ILE A 68 -2.09 -6.15 -17.40
CA ILE A 68 -1.12 -6.52 -18.44
C ILE A 68 0.18 -7.03 -17.80
N ILE A 69 0.74 -6.29 -16.83
CA ILE A 69 1.95 -6.68 -16.10
C ILE A 69 1.78 -8.06 -15.46
N LYS A 70 0.65 -8.30 -14.76
CA LYS A 70 0.35 -9.61 -14.15
C LYS A 70 0.22 -10.73 -15.17
N LYS A 71 -0.33 -10.48 -16.35
CA LYS A 71 -0.40 -11.48 -17.43
C LYS A 71 1.00 -11.84 -17.92
N ILE A 72 1.86 -10.85 -18.16
CA ILE A 72 3.25 -11.05 -18.59
C ILE A 72 4.03 -11.80 -17.49
N GLY A 73 3.83 -11.43 -16.22
CA GLY A 73 4.51 -12.01 -15.06
C GLY A 73 4.23 -13.49 -14.82
N LYS A 74 3.20 -14.08 -15.44
CA LYS A 74 2.96 -15.53 -15.39
C LYS A 74 4.03 -16.34 -16.13
N GLU A 75 4.69 -15.75 -17.11
CA GLU A 75 5.65 -16.39 -17.99
C GLU A 75 7.05 -15.77 -17.93
N LYS A 76 7.15 -14.53 -17.43
CA LYS A 76 8.38 -13.74 -17.42
C LYS A 76 8.70 -13.25 -16.01
N THR A 77 9.97 -13.02 -15.75
CA THR A 77 10.39 -12.30 -14.55
C THR A 77 10.26 -10.80 -14.78
N ILE A 78 9.51 -10.12 -13.93
CA ILE A 78 9.33 -8.66 -14.01
C ILE A 78 9.95 -8.02 -12.77
N ILE A 79 10.80 -7.02 -13.00
CA ILE A 79 11.29 -6.11 -11.96
C ILE A 79 10.63 -4.76 -12.24
N LEU A 80 9.85 -4.25 -11.28
CA LEU A 80 9.28 -2.92 -11.41
C LEU A 80 9.71 -2.02 -10.25
N SER A 81 9.99 -0.76 -10.54
CA SER A 81 10.15 0.28 -9.55
C SER A 81 8.82 1.02 -9.36
N THR A 82 8.51 1.38 -8.14
CA THR A 82 7.40 2.29 -7.82
C THR A 82 7.63 2.94 -6.45
N HIS A 83 7.11 4.15 -6.27
CA HIS A 83 7.03 4.81 -4.97
C HIS A 83 5.64 4.65 -4.34
N ILE A 84 4.72 3.96 -4.99
CA ILE A 84 3.35 3.71 -4.51
C ILE A 84 3.26 2.30 -3.97
N LEU A 85 3.29 2.17 -2.65
CA LEU A 85 3.35 0.87 -1.97
C LEU A 85 2.11 0.01 -2.21
N SER A 86 0.93 0.61 -2.27
CA SER A 86 -0.31 -0.10 -2.59
C SER A 86 -0.31 -0.69 -4.01
N GLU A 87 0.40 -0.09 -4.97
CA GLU A 87 0.59 -0.67 -6.30
C GLU A 87 1.57 -1.84 -6.27
N ALA A 88 2.68 -1.72 -5.53
CA ALA A 88 3.61 -2.82 -5.33
C ALA A 88 2.90 -4.02 -4.69
N GLU A 89 2.13 -3.79 -3.62
CA GLU A 89 1.35 -4.82 -2.94
C GLU A 89 0.32 -5.49 -3.85
N ALA A 90 -0.36 -4.69 -4.68
CA ALA A 90 -1.38 -5.22 -5.59
C ALA A 90 -0.81 -5.96 -6.82
N THR A 91 0.49 -5.77 -7.14
CA THR A 91 1.06 -6.22 -8.41
C THR A 91 2.15 -7.27 -8.24
N CYS A 92 2.98 -7.17 -7.19
CA CYS A 92 4.20 -7.95 -7.02
C CYS A 92 4.03 -9.13 -6.09
N ASP A 93 4.69 -10.25 -6.40
CA ASP A 93 4.78 -11.42 -5.53
C ASP A 93 5.88 -11.23 -4.45
N ARG A 94 6.87 -10.37 -4.73
CA ARG A 94 7.98 -10.04 -3.82
C ARG A 94 8.28 -8.56 -3.87
N ILE A 95 8.51 -7.96 -2.72
CA ILE A 95 8.79 -6.54 -2.53
C ILE A 95 10.16 -6.40 -1.89
N VAL A 96 10.99 -5.51 -2.44
CA VAL A 96 12.27 -5.11 -1.89
C VAL A 96 12.24 -3.62 -1.58
N ILE A 97 12.44 -3.26 -0.32
CA ILE A 97 12.50 -1.85 0.11
C ILE A 97 13.96 -1.43 0.20
N ILE A 98 14.30 -0.35 -0.50
CA ILE A 98 15.65 0.22 -0.51
C ILE A 98 15.61 1.59 0.15
N ASN A 99 16.47 1.81 1.14
CA ASN A 99 16.69 3.11 1.78
C ASN A 99 18.18 3.44 1.81
N GLN A 100 18.56 4.63 1.36
CA GLN A 100 19.95 5.11 1.30
C GLN A 100 20.93 4.10 0.65
N GLY A 101 20.47 3.40 -0.40
CA GLY A 101 21.27 2.41 -1.13
C GLY A 101 21.40 1.04 -0.45
N VAL A 102 20.70 0.80 0.65
CA VAL A 102 20.70 -0.46 1.39
C VAL A 102 19.32 -1.10 1.31
N ILE A 103 19.28 -2.43 1.15
CA ILE A 103 18.03 -3.20 1.27
C ILE A 103 17.66 -3.27 2.76
N VAL A 104 16.53 -2.66 3.11
CA VAL A 104 16.02 -2.62 4.50
C VAL A 104 14.89 -3.62 4.73
N ALA A 105 14.23 -4.09 3.68
CA ALA A 105 13.24 -5.16 3.76
C ALA A 105 13.18 -5.94 2.44
N ASP A 106 12.89 -7.24 2.51
CA ASP A 106 12.79 -8.14 1.36
C ASP A 106 11.86 -9.32 1.70
N GLY A 107 10.79 -9.48 0.94
CA GLY A 107 9.81 -10.54 1.15
C GLY A 107 8.52 -10.34 0.36
N ASP A 108 7.56 -11.25 0.52
CA ASP A 108 6.19 -11.01 0.08
C ASP A 108 5.47 -10.03 1.04
N SER A 109 4.36 -9.45 0.58
CA SER A 109 3.59 -8.46 1.35
C SER A 109 3.17 -8.99 2.73
N GLU A 110 2.72 -10.24 2.81
CA GLU A 110 2.29 -10.87 4.05
C GLU A 110 3.46 -11.13 5.01
N ALA A 111 4.62 -11.57 4.49
CA ALA A 111 5.83 -11.77 5.28
C ALA A 111 6.33 -10.43 5.85
N LEU A 112 6.35 -9.37 5.04
CA LEU A 112 6.74 -8.02 5.48
C LEU A 112 5.79 -7.50 6.55
N LYS A 113 4.48 -7.65 6.38
CA LYS A 113 3.49 -7.30 7.39
C LYS A 113 3.64 -8.13 8.66
N LYS A 114 4.00 -9.42 8.54
CA LYS A 114 4.25 -10.29 9.69
C LYS A 114 5.57 -10.00 10.41
N GLN A 115 6.62 -9.61 9.72
CA GLN A 115 7.88 -9.19 10.36
C GLN A 115 7.68 -7.93 11.22
N ALA A 116 6.77 -7.05 10.79
CA ALA A 116 6.26 -5.96 11.62
C ALA A 116 5.15 -6.43 12.58
N SER A 117 4.78 -7.71 12.60
CA SER A 117 3.66 -8.25 13.35
C SER A 117 4.00 -8.59 14.78
N GLY A 118 3.17 -8.20 15.61
CA GLY A 118 3.11 -8.02 17.04
C GLY A 118 2.50 -6.68 17.31
N GLU A 119 2.43 -5.81 16.32
CA GLU A 119 1.91 -4.47 16.48
C GLU A 119 0.73 -4.25 15.54
N TYR A 120 -0.36 -3.80 16.09
CA TYR A 120 -1.51 -3.29 15.36
C TYR A 120 -1.96 -1.97 16.00
N GLN A 121 -2.68 -1.21 15.24
CA GLN A 121 -3.20 0.09 15.68
C GLN A 121 -4.71 -0.03 15.92
N VAL A 122 -5.15 0.52 17.03
CA VAL A 122 -6.57 0.73 17.29
C VAL A 122 -6.85 2.23 17.18
N ASN A 123 -7.65 2.60 16.18
CA ASN A 123 -8.12 3.96 16.03
C ASN A 123 -9.44 4.11 16.77
N VAL A 124 -9.52 5.11 17.64
CA VAL A 124 -10.73 5.40 18.41
C VAL A 124 -11.01 6.90 18.41
N SER A 125 -12.25 7.25 18.06
CA SER A 125 -12.76 8.62 18.16
C SER A 125 -13.72 8.69 19.35
N LEU A 126 -13.40 9.54 20.29
CA LEU A 126 -14.15 9.70 21.54
C LEU A 126 -14.68 11.14 21.69
N LEU A 127 -15.91 11.25 22.14
CA LEU A 127 -16.47 12.52 22.60
C LEU A 127 -16.21 12.68 24.11
N ASN A 128 -15.86 13.88 24.54
CA ASN A 128 -15.60 14.25 25.94
C ASN A 128 -14.40 13.52 26.57
N ALA A 129 -13.38 13.17 25.80
CA ALA A 129 -12.16 12.55 26.28
C ALA A 129 -10.94 13.42 25.97
N ASP A 130 -10.02 13.56 26.91
CA ASP A 130 -8.72 14.14 26.66
C ASP A 130 -7.59 13.09 26.69
N LEU A 131 -6.43 13.43 26.12
CA LEU A 131 -5.32 12.50 25.95
C LEU A 131 -4.78 11.99 27.31
N GLU A 132 -4.67 12.83 28.30
CA GLU A 132 -4.09 12.47 29.60
C GLU A 132 -5.01 11.50 30.35
N GLU A 133 -6.32 11.73 30.30
CA GLU A 133 -7.30 10.81 30.89
C GLU A 133 -7.34 9.47 30.15
N VAL A 134 -7.25 9.48 28.82
CA VAL A 134 -7.24 8.26 28.00
C VAL A 134 -5.97 7.45 28.32
N LYS A 135 -4.80 8.09 28.36
CA LYS A 135 -3.55 7.45 28.75
C LYS A 135 -3.65 6.85 30.16
N ALA A 136 -4.07 7.63 31.14
CA ALA A 136 -4.15 7.15 32.53
C ALA A 136 -5.04 5.91 32.69
N LYS A 137 -6.07 5.76 31.88
CA LYS A 137 -7.00 4.63 31.95
C LYS A 137 -6.59 3.43 31.09
N LEU A 138 -5.94 3.65 29.97
CA LEU A 138 -5.61 2.58 29.01
C LEU A 138 -4.18 2.09 29.10
N ASP A 139 -3.19 2.91 29.51
CA ASP A 139 -1.79 2.48 29.71
C ASP A 139 -1.61 1.24 30.60
N PRO A 140 -2.48 1.00 31.64
CA PRO A 140 -2.37 -0.22 32.44
C PRO A 140 -2.72 -1.50 31.69
N ILE A 141 -3.25 -1.45 30.46
CA ILE A 141 -3.54 -2.66 29.67
C ILE A 141 -2.22 -3.21 29.13
N ASP A 142 -1.89 -4.44 29.52
CA ASP A 142 -0.71 -5.13 28.99
C ASP A 142 -0.80 -5.29 27.48
N GLY A 143 0.24 -4.86 26.76
CA GLY A 143 0.32 -4.89 25.30
C GLY A 143 -0.02 -3.57 24.60
N ILE A 144 -0.42 -2.51 25.31
CA ILE A 144 -0.42 -1.14 24.77
C ILE A 144 0.99 -0.57 24.86
N GLU A 145 1.52 -0.07 23.74
CA GLU A 145 2.86 0.53 23.66
C GLU A 145 2.82 2.06 23.73
N SER A 146 1.92 2.68 22.97
CA SER A 146 1.70 4.12 23.00
C SER A 146 0.27 4.50 22.67
N ILE A 147 -0.13 5.69 23.12
CA ILE A 147 -1.39 6.33 22.81
C ILE A 147 -1.08 7.76 22.39
N ASP A 148 -1.43 8.09 21.16
CA ASP A 148 -1.19 9.40 20.58
C ASP A 148 -2.47 10.00 20.00
N THR A 149 -2.56 11.32 19.90
CA THR A 149 -3.63 11.98 19.19
C THR A 149 -3.44 11.83 17.69
N ALA A 150 -4.48 11.43 16.97
CA ALA A 150 -4.50 11.39 15.53
C ALA A 150 -5.08 12.70 14.98
N GLU A 151 -4.32 13.42 14.14
CA GLU A 151 -4.84 14.55 13.38
C GLU A 151 -5.75 14.01 12.27
N ILE A 152 -7.06 14.25 12.38
CA ILE A 152 -7.99 14.08 11.26
C ILE A 152 -8.40 15.48 10.83
N ASN A 153 -8.25 15.77 9.52
CA ASN A 153 -8.74 16.99 8.89
C ASN A 153 -10.28 17.06 9.03
N GLY A 154 -10.78 17.74 10.02
CA GLY A 154 -12.22 17.90 10.21
C GLY A 154 -12.54 18.78 11.41
N ASP A 155 -13.43 19.71 11.21
CA ASP A 155 -14.11 20.67 12.08
C ASP A 155 -13.52 20.93 13.47
N GLU A 156 -12.94 22.12 13.64
CA GLU A 156 -12.36 22.66 14.88
C GLU A 156 -13.37 22.84 16.04
N ASP A 157 -14.65 22.57 15.83
CA ASP A 157 -15.73 22.85 16.82
C ASP A 157 -16.26 21.60 17.53
N SER A 158 -15.67 20.42 17.32
CA SER A 158 -16.18 19.21 17.95
C SER A 158 -15.37 18.82 19.20
N ASN A 159 -16.06 18.58 20.33
CA ASN A 159 -15.53 17.93 21.53
C ASN A 159 -15.03 16.47 21.25
N VAL A 160 -14.67 16.19 20.00
CA VAL A 160 -14.23 14.88 19.52
C VAL A 160 -12.72 14.84 19.48
N SER A 161 -12.16 13.90 20.20
CA SER A 161 -10.73 13.61 20.18
C SER A 161 -10.48 12.27 19.48
N ASN A 162 -9.52 12.23 18.56
CA ASN A 162 -9.13 11.05 17.83
C ASN A 162 -7.83 10.51 18.40
N PHE A 163 -7.80 9.23 18.73
CA PHE A 163 -6.65 8.57 19.31
C PHE A 163 -6.19 7.40 18.45
N CYS A 164 -4.88 7.26 18.35
CA CYS A 164 -4.19 6.13 17.78
C CYS A 164 -3.51 5.36 18.91
N ILE A 165 -3.94 4.14 19.16
CA ILE A 165 -3.41 3.25 20.19
C ILE A 165 -2.56 2.18 19.51
N ILE A 166 -1.25 2.20 19.75
CA ILE A 166 -0.32 1.18 19.26
C ILE A 166 -0.33 0.01 20.25
N CYS A 167 -0.66 -1.17 19.72
CA CYS A 167 -0.71 -2.40 20.50
C CYS A 167 0.40 -3.35 20.04
N ARG A 168 1.28 -3.77 20.96
CA ARG A 168 2.36 -4.72 20.69
C ARG A 168 1.99 -6.08 21.29
N THR A 169 1.01 -6.74 20.68
CA THR A 169 0.55 -8.06 21.08
C THR A 169 -0.19 -8.75 19.96
N SER A 170 -0.19 -10.09 19.95
CA SER A 170 -1.00 -10.88 19.01
C SER A 170 -2.48 -10.95 19.40
N THR A 171 -2.80 -10.62 20.66
CA THR A 171 -4.19 -10.64 21.18
C THR A 171 -4.91 -9.36 20.79
N ASP A 172 -6.18 -9.47 20.39
CA ASP A 172 -6.99 -8.30 20.06
C ASP A 172 -7.48 -7.59 21.33
N LEU A 173 -6.87 -6.47 21.68
CA LEU A 173 -7.15 -5.67 22.88
C LEU A 173 -8.42 -4.80 22.76
N ARG A 174 -9.11 -4.78 21.64
CA ARG A 174 -10.32 -3.94 21.49
C ARG A 174 -11.38 -4.23 22.55
N LYS A 175 -11.52 -5.50 22.97
CA LYS A 175 -12.45 -5.88 24.04
C LYS A 175 -12.07 -5.26 25.38
N ASP A 176 -10.79 -5.24 25.70
CA ASP A 176 -10.29 -4.72 26.97
C ASP A 176 -10.37 -3.19 26.99
N ILE A 177 -9.97 -2.54 25.91
CA ILE A 177 -10.12 -1.10 25.69
C ILE A 177 -11.60 -0.71 25.82
N TYR A 178 -12.53 -1.39 25.12
CA TYR A 178 -13.96 -1.14 25.22
C TYR A 178 -14.47 -1.28 26.65
N ASN A 179 -14.04 -2.30 27.39
CA ASN A 179 -14.48 -2.56 28.76
C ASN A 179 -14.06 -1.44 29.74
N ILE A 180 -13.00 -0.70 29.44
CA ILE A 180 -12.59 0.48 30.18
C ILE A 180 -13.42 1.68 29.77
N ILE A 181 -13.53 1.95 28.45
CA ILE A 181 -14.26 3.10 27.93
C ILE A 181 -15.71 3.12 28.40
N LYS A 182 -16.39 1.96 28.39
CA LYS A 182 -17.80 1.86 28.82
C LYS A 182 -18.05 2.20 30.29
N LYS A 183 -16.98 2.34 31.11
CA LYS A 183 -17.07 2.76 32.54
C LYS A 183 -16.88 4.27 32.71
N THR A 184 -16.68 4.98 31.61
CA THR A 184 -16.52 6.44 31.55
C THR A 184 -17.78 7.08 30.94
N ASP A 185 -17.80 8.40 30.98
CA ASP A 185 -18.83 9.20 30.28
C ASP A 185 -18.47 9.51 28.83
N TRP A 186 -17.40 8.87 28.30
CA TRP A 186 -16.97 9.02 26.92
C TRP A 186 -17.92 8.32 25.96
N VAL A 187 -18.16 8.95 24.80
CA VAL A 187 -18.96 8.34 23.75
C VAL A 187 -18.05 7.92 22.60
N ILE A 188 -18.11 6.65 22.23
CA ILE A 188 -17.36 6.13 21.08
C ILE A 188 -18.10 6.53 19.81
N LEU A 189 -17.42 7.25 18.92
CA LEU A 189 -17.91 7.60 17.59
C LEU A 189 -17.32 6.68 16.52
N GLU A 190 -16.04 6.31 16.67
CA GLU A 190 -15.35 5.36 15.80
C GLU A 190 -14.47 4.44 16.64
N PHE A 191 -14.41 3.15 16.26
CA PHE A 191 -13.58 2.17 16.94
C PHE A 191 -13.22 1.06 15.97
N ASN A 192 -12.02 1.13 15.40
CA ASN A 192 -11.56 0.13 14.46
C ASN A 192 -10.15 -0.37 14.78
N ARG A 193 -9.84 -1.58 14.32
CA ARG A 193 -8.50 -2.13 14.33
C ARG A 193 -7.93 -2.03 12.93
N GLU A 194 -6.80 -1.39 12.82
CA GLU A 194 -6.04 -1.32 11.59
C GLU A 194 -4.79 -2.17 11.72
N THR A 195 -4.62 -3.13 10.81
CA THR A 195 -3.37 -3.86 10.68
C THR A 195 -2.35 -2.95 10.00
N ARG A 196 -1.10 -3.00 10.43
CA ARG A 196 -0.02 -2.21 9.80
C ARG A 196 -0.05 -2.40 8.29
N THR A 197 -0.11 -1.29 7.59
CA THR A 197 0.03 -1.24 6.14
C THR A 197 1.51 -1.25 5.76
N LEU A 198 1.81 -1.59 4.51
CA LEU A 198 3.19 -1.46 4.00
C LEU A 198 3.70 -0.02 4.09
N GLU A 199 2.80 0.98 4.00
CA GLU A 199 3.13 2.40 4.17
C GLU A 199 3.68 2.68 5.57
N ASN A 200 3.09 2.10 6.60
CA ASN A 200 3.54 2.26 7.99
C ASN A 200 4.91 1.62 8.18
N ILE A 201 5.11 0.42 7.65
CA ILE A 201 6.39 -0.31 7.68
C ILE A 201 7.47 0.48 6.94
N PHE A 202 7.15 0.96 5.74
CA PHE A 202 8.08 1.78 4.94
C PHE A 202 8.48 3.05 5.69
N ARG A 203 7.52 3.77 6.27
CA ARG A 203 7.78 5.00 7.02
C ARG A 203 8.70 4.75 8.22
N GLU A 204 8.54 3.64 8.91
CA GLU A 204 9.38 3.26 10.04
C GLU A 204 10.81 2.90 9.59
N LEU A 205 10.94 2.06 8.56
CA LEU A 205 12.24 1.63 8.02
C LEU A 205 13.01 2.76 7.31
N THR A 206 12.32 3.84 6.92
CA THR A 206 12.93 4.99 6.22
C THR A 206 13.02 6.25 7.08
N ARG A 207 12.51 6.25 8.33
CA ARG A 207 12.77 7.34 9.27
C ARG A 207 14.26 7.41 9.55
N GLU A 208 14.84 8.58 9.32
CA GLU A 208 16.19 8.88 9.78
C GLU A 208 16.20 8.89 11.31
N ASN A 209 17.13 8.14 11.89
CA ASN A 209 17.51 8.27 13.30
C ASN A 209 18.31 9.55 13.50
#